data_52da1e3638920724156f057b1fc7bbb8
#
_entry.id   52da1e3638920724156f057b1fc7bbb8
#
_cell.length_a   1.000
_cell.length_b   1.000
_cell.length_c   1.000
_cell.angle_alpha   90.00
_cell.angle_beta   90.00
_cell.angle_gamma   90.00
#
_symmetry.space_group_name_H-M   'P 1'
#
loop_
_entity.id
_entity.type
_entity.pdbx_description
1 polymer ?
#
loop_
_entity_poly.entity_id
_entity_poly.type
_entity_poly.pdbx_seq_one_letter_code
_entity_poly.pdbx_strand_id
1 'polypeptide(L)'
;MNDLPWLSLLMVVPLTGAAVVAVLPSSSAALARPIALGSALVTLVLGIIATATSFTRGSTEQFQMVEQHEWIPQLGVSYSLGVDGISLALILMALVLVPVCILAAWDDAPEGGAWHKGYFALLLVLLPFMIGVFAATDVFLFYVFFEAMLIPVYF
;
A
#
# COMPACT_ATOMS: atom_id res chain seq x y z
N MET A 1 1.65 21.01 -12.00
CA MET A 1 2.03 20.10 -13.08
C MET A 1 2.83 18.91 -12.51
N ASN A 2 2.20 18.09 -11.73
CA ASN A 2 2.74 16.77 -11.37
C ASN A 2 1.63 15.78 -11.61
N ASP A 3 1.49 15.39 -12.89
CA ASP A 3 0.47 14.41 -13.32
C ASP A 3 0.85 12.97 -12.98
N LEU A 4 1.76 12.80 -12.01
CA LEU A 4 2.15 11.48 -11.54
C LEU A 4 1.05 10.91 -10.64
N PRO A 5 0.59 9.68 -10.92
CA PRO A 5 -0.39 9.00 -10.09
C PRO A 5 0.27 8.49 -8.80
N TRP A 6 0.55 9.41 -7.87
CA TRP A 6 1.29 9.10 -6.64
C TRP A 6 0.63 8.03 -5.80
N LEU A 7 -0.69 8.08 -5.65
CA LEU A 7 -1.42 7.11 -4.83
C LEU A 7 -1.38 5.72 -5.45
N SER A 8 -1.61 5.62 -6.76
CA SER A 8 -1.48 4.35 -7.49
C SER A 8 -0.05 3.82 -7.46
N LEU A 9 0.95 4.69 -7.59
CA LEU A 9 2.36 4.31 -7.50
C LEU A 9 2.71 3.74 -6.12
N LEU A 10 2.24 4.39 -5.05
CA LEU A 10 2.43 3.91 -3.68
C LEU A 10 1.77 2.55 -3.42
N MET A 11 0.72 2.20 -4.17
CA MET A 11 0.08 0.90 -4.08
C MET A 11 0.81 -0.16 -4.92
N VAL A 12 1.27 0.19 -6.10
CA VAL A 12 1.93 -0.74 -7.04
C VAL A 12 3.29 -1.21 -6.51
N VAL A 13 4.06 -0.33 -5.89
CA VAL A 13 5.41 -0.67 -5.38
C VAL A 13 5.39 -1.82 -4.36
N PRO A 14 4.60 -1.80 -3.28
CA PRO A 14 4.56 -2.91 -2.35
C PRO A 14 3.89 -4.17 -2.95
N LEU A 15 2.95 -4.02 -3.91
CA LEU A 15 2.38 -5.16 -4.61
C LEU A 15 3.43 -5.89 -5.46
N THR A 16 4.29 -5.17 -6.17
CA THR A 16 5.40 -5.77 -6.92
C THR A 16 6.39 -6.44 -5.98
N GLY A 17 6.70 -5.82 -4.84
CA GLY A 17 7.52 -6.42 -3.80
C GLY A 17 6.92 -7.71 -3.25
N ALA A 18 5.62 -7.74 -2.99
CA ALA A 18 4.89 -8.93 -2.56
C ALA A 18 4.93 -10.04 -3.59
N ALA A 19 4.74 -9.71 -4.87
CA ALA A 19 4.83 -10.67 -5.98
C ALA A 19 6.24 -11.28 -6.08
N VAL A 20 7.27 -10.45 -5.97
CA VAL A 20 8.68 -10.92 -5.98
C VAL A 20 8.92 -11.89 -4.82
N VAL A 21 8.50 -11.53 -3.60
CA VAL A 21 8.64 -12.40 -2.42
C VAL A 21 7.89 -13.72 -2.59
N ALA A 22 6.68 -13.68 -3.14
CA ALA A 22 5.84 -14.87 -3.34
C ALA A 22 6.46 -15.86 -4.35
N VAL A 23 7.10 -15.36 -5.41
CA VAL A 23 7.69 -16.15 -6.50
C VAL A 23 9.09 -16.69 -6.13
N LEU A 24 9.74 -16.19 -5.08
CA LEU A 24 11.05 -16.67 -4.65
C LEU A 24 11.05 -18.21 -4.47
N PRO A 25 12.10 -18.90 -4.94
CA PRO A 25 12.24 -20.34 -4.64
C PRO A 25 12.44 -20.56 -3.14
N SER A 26 11.99 -21.70 -2.64
CA SER A 26 12.09 -22.04 -1.21
C SER A 26 13.53 -22.06 -0.70
N SER A 27 14.49 -22.36 -1.59
CA SER A 27 15.93 -22.27 -1.28
C SER A 27 16.41 -20.87 -0.96
N SER A 28 15.69 -19.83 -1.41
CA SER A 28 16.02 -18.42 -1.21
C SER A 28 15.04 -17.71 -0.27
N ALA A 29 14.29 -18.46 0.54
CA ALA A 29 13.26 -17.90 1.45
C ALA A 29 13.84 -16.87 2.44
N ALA A 30 15.11 -16.97 2.80
CA ALA A 30 15.78 -15.99 3.66
C ALA A 30 15.83 -14.58 3.05
N LEU A 31 15.76 -14.46 1.72
CA LEU A 31 15.70 -13.17 1.03
C LEU A 31 14.32 -12.49 1.12
N ALA A 32 13.29 -13.21 1.53
CA ALA A 32 11.95 -12.64 1.72
C ALA A 32 11.96 -11.45 2.68
N ARG A 33 12.67 -11.56 3.80
CA ARG A 33 12.80 -10.51 4.83
C ARG A 33 13.38 -9.21 4.27
N PRO A 34 14.63 -9.21 3.72
CA PRO A 34 15.23 -7.98 3.21
C PRO A 34 14.49 -7.41 2.01
N ILE A 35 13.90 -8.23 1.14
CA ILE A 35 13.11 -7.76 -0.01
C ILE A 35 11.84 -7.09 0.48
N ALA A 36 11.11 -7.70 1.43
CA ALA A 36 9.91 -7.12 2.01
C ALA A 36 10.21 -5.79 2.70
N LEU A 37 11.25 -5.74 3.52
CA LEU A 37 11.67 -4.52 4.21
C LEU A 37 12.10 -3.44 3.20
N GLY A 38 12.90 -3.79 2.21
CA GLY A 38 13.34 -2.88 1.16
C GLY A 38 12.18 -2.28 0.36
N SER A 39 11.20 -3.11 -0.02
CA SER A 39 9.99 -2.67 -0.72
C SER A 39 9.15 -1.71 0.14
N ALA A 40 8.96 -2.04 1.43
CA ALA A 40 8.23 -1.19 2.36
C ALA A 40 8.94 0.15 2.59
N LEU A 41 10.27 0.16 2.73
CA LEU A 41 11.06 1.38 2.89
C LEU A 41 11.04 2.25 1.63
N VAL A 42 11.13 1.66 0.44
CA VAL A 42 11.01 2.39 -0.83
C VAL A 42 9.63 3.05 -0.92
N THR A 43 8.57 2.34 -0.55
CA THR A 43 7.22 2.90 -0.51
C THR A 43 7.11 4.05 0.49
N LEU A 44 7.72 3.93 1.66
CA LEU A 44 7.77 5.01 2.66
C LEU A 44 8.47 6.25 2.11
N VAL A 45 9.63 6.09 1.48
CA VAL A 45 10.39 7.22 0.88
C VAL A 45 9.56 7.88 -0.23
N LEU A 46 8.93 7.10 -1.09
CA LEU A 46 8.04 7.63 -2.13
C LEU A 46 6.85 8.39 -1.53
N GLY A 47 6.27 7.89 -0.43
CA GLY A 47 5.20 8.56 0.29
C GLY A 47 5.62 9.90 0.88
N ILE A 48 6.82 10.00 1.42
CA ILE A 48 7.39 11.25 1.92
C ILE A 48 7.62 12.23 0.77
N ILE A 49 8.18 11.77 -0.34
CA ILE A 49 8.41 12.59 -1.54
C ILE A 49 7.07 13.09 -2.09
N ALA A 50 6.08 12.22 -2.25
CA ALA A 50 4.75 12.58 -2.73
C ALA A 50 4.11 13.67 -1.84
N THR A 51 4.21 13.51 -0.52
CA THR A 51 3.71 14.50 0.44
C THR A 51 4.42 15.83 0.31
N ALA A 52 5.73 15.81 0.19
CA ALA A 52 6.54 17.03 0.11
C ALA A 52 6.35 17.80 -1.20
N THR A 53 6.08 17.09 -2.30
CA THR A 53 6.01 17.70 -3.64
C THR A 53 4.59 18.01 -4.09
N SER A 54 3.60 17.25 -3.64
CA SER A 54 2.24 17.28 -4.20
C SER A 54 1.16 17.67 -3.19
N PHE A 55 1.48 17.71 -1.89
CA PHE A 55 0.52 18.11 -0.87
C PHE A 55 0.76 19.57 -0.43
N THR A 56 -0.26 20.41 -0.58
CA THR A 56 -0.23 21.82 -0.18
C THR A 56 -1.05 22.05 1.09
N ARG A 57 -0.39 22.47 2.15
CA ARG A 57 -1.07 22.82 3.41
C ARG A 57 -1.88 24.10 3.23
N GLY A 58 -3.12 24.08 3.72
CA GLY A 58 -4.00 25.24 3.64
C GLY A 58 -4.65 25.45 2.25
N SER A 59 -4.60 24.45 1.38
CA SER A 59 -5.39 24.43 0.15
C SER A 59 -6.88 24.50 0.48
N THR A 60 -7.64 25.22 -0.34
CA THR A 60 -9.11 25.26 -0.26
C THR A 60 -9.75 24.01 -0.87
N GLU A 61 -8.98 23.19 -1.55
CA GLU A 61 -9.47 21.94 -2.11
C GLU A 61 -9.65 20.88 -1.02
N GLN A 62 -10.80 20.22 -1.03
CA GLN A 62 -11.12 19.17 -0.06
C GLN A 62 -10.21 17.95 -0.20
N PHE A 63 -9.91 17.56 -1.44
CA PHE A 63 -9.02 16.45 -1.75
C PHE A 63 -7.87 16.89 -2.63
N GLN A 64 -6.71 16.35 -2.37
CA GLN A 64 -5.49 16.56 -3.13
C GLN A 64 -4.95 15.24 -3.69
N MET A 65 -4.01 15.30 -4.60
CA MET A 65 -3.46 14.13 -5.30
C MET A 65 -4.56 13.26 -5.94
N VAL A 66 -5.59 13.91 -6.49
CA VAL A 66 -6.78 13.24 -7.02
C VAL A 66 -6.41 12.44 -8.27
N GLU A 67 -6.76 11.16 -8.25
CA GLU A 67 -6.68 10.25 -9.40
C GLU A 67 -8.09 9.75 -9.68
N GLN A 68 -8.61 10.01 -10.87
CA GLN A 68 -9.96 9.61 -11.24
C GLN A 68 -9.98 8.96 -12.63
N HIS A 69 -10.46 7.72 -12.67
CA HIS A 69 -10.66 6.96 -13.90
C HIS A 69 -12.04 6.26 -13.86
N GLU A 70 -12.75 6.32 -14.94
CA GLU A 70 -14.01 5.58 -15.06
C GLU A 70 -13.73 4.07 -15.04
N TRP A 71 -14.42 3.33 -14.15
CA TRP A 71 -14.26 1.88 -14.04
C TRP A 71 -15.49 1.14 -14.57
N ILE A 72 -16.65 1.39 -13.95
CA ILE A 72 -17.90 0.74 -14.37
C ILE A 72 -18.95 1.86 -14.61
N PRO A 73 -19.00 2.43 -15.85
CA PRO A 73 -19.91 3.55 -16.14
C PRO A 73 -21.38 3.23 -15.92
N GLN A 74 -21.78 1.97 -16.18
CA GLN A 74 -23.17 1.52 -16.02
C GLN A 74 -23.66 1.57 -14.57
N LEU A 75 -22.74 1.49 -13.60
CA LEU A 75 -23.04 1.55 -12.16
C LEU A 75 -22.65 2.89 -11.54
N GLY A 76 -22.10 3.82 -12.33
CA GLY A 76 -21.56 5.09 -11.83
C GLY A 76 -20.33 4.91 -10.94
N VAL A 77 -19.62 3.79 -11.07
CA VAL A 77 -18.43 3.45 -10.26
C VAL A 77 -17.18 3.94 -10.96
N SER A 78 -16.36 4.68 -10.24
CA SER A 78 -15.07 5.17 -10.72
C SER A 78 -13.92 4.74 -9.80
N TYR A 79 -12.75 4.52 -10.41
CA TYR A 79 -11.49 4.43 -9.68
C TYR A 79 -11.10 5.85 -9.29
N SER A 80 -11.49 6.25 -8.09
CA SER A 80 -11.33 7.61 -7.62
C SER A 80 -10.59 7.62 -6.29
N LEU A 81 -9.40 8.19 -6.30
CA LEU A 81 -8.52 8.35 -5.15
C LEU A 81 -8.26 9.82 -4.89
N GLY A 82 -8.16 10.19 -3.63
CA GLY A 82 -7.79 11.53 -3.21
C GLY A 82 -7.47 11.53 -1.73
N VAL A 83 -6.67 12.46 -1.28
CA VAL A 83 -6.29 12.58 0.13
C VAL A 83 -6.63 13.95 0.67
N ASP A 84 -7.11 13.97 1.89
CA ASP A 84 -7.16 15.14 2.77
C ASP A 84 -6.04 15.05 3.82
N GLY A 85 -5.97 16.01 4.71
CA GLY A 85 -4.94 16.03 5.76
C GLY A 85 -5.01 14.83 6.70
N ILE A 86 -6.22 14.32 6.98
CA ILE A 86 -6.44 13.17 7.88
C ILE A 86 -6.04 11.88 7.19
N SER A 87 -6.53 11.65 5.98
CA SER A 87 -6.18 10.44 5.20
C SER A 87 -4.69 10.37 4.90
N LEU A 88 -4.07 11.51 4.61
CA LEU A 88 -2.62 11.55 4.39
C LEU A 88 -1.85 11.15 5.65
N ALA A 89 -2.26 11.64 6.83
CA ALA A 89 -1.66 11.25 8.10
C ALA A 89 -1.80 9.74 8.36
N LEU A 90 -2.97 9.17 8.06
CA LEU A 90 -3.22 7.73 8.19
C LEU A 90 -2.39 6.91 7.21
N ILE A 91 -2.24 7.37 5.97
CA ILE A 91 -1.38 6.72 4.97
C ILE A 91 0.09 6.75 5.43
N LEU A 92 0.59 7.90 5.87
CA LEU A 92 1.96 8.01 6.37
C LEU A 92 2.19 7.12 7.60
N MET A 93 1.20 7.03 8.49
CA MET A 93 1.25 6.10 9.63
C MET A 93 1.37 4.65 9.15
N ALA A 94 0.57 4.24 8.16
CA ALA A 94 0.64 2.88 7.60
C ALA A 94 2.01 2.61 6.93
N LEU A 95 2.55 3.60 6.21
CA LEU A 95 3.86 3.50 5.55
C LEU A 95 5.01 3.31 6.55
N VAL A 96 4.89 3.86 7.76
CA VAL A 96 5.86 3.65 8.84
C VAL A 96 5.60 2.33 9.57
N LEU A 97 4.33 2.02 9.81
CA LEU A 97 3.92 0.85 10.60
C LEU A 97 4.34 -0.47 9.95
N VAL A 98 4.16 -0.62 8.64
CA VAL A 98 4.46 -1.88 7.93
C VAL A 98 5.95 -2.24 8.00
N PRO A 99 6.92 -1.34 7.72
CA PRO A 99 8.33 -1.63 7.97
C PRO A 99 8.64 -2.03 9.42
N VAL A 100 8.01 -1.37 10.38
CA VAL A 100 8.17 -1.71 11.81
C VAL A 100 7.64 -3.11 12.11
N CYS A 101 6.48 -3.47 11.55
CA CYS A 101 5.92 -4.81 11.68
C CYS A 101 6.84 -5.88 11.05
N ILE A 102 7.44 -5.61 9.90
CA ILE A 102 8.40 -6.50 9.25
C ILE A 102 9.63 -6.70 10.15
N LEU A 103 10.16 -5.62 10.74
CA LEU A 103 11.28 -5.69 11.67
C LEU A 103 10.92 -6.44 12.95
N ALA A 104 9.73 -6.19 13.51
CA ALA A 104 9.26 -6.89 14.71
C ALA A 104 9.08 -8.40 14.48
N ALA A 105 8.63 -8.78 13.30
CA ALA A 105 8.42 -10.17 12.90
C ALA A 105 9.69 -10.85 12.37
N TRP A 106 10.83 -10.17 12.41
CA TRP A 106 12.06 -10.63 11.75
C TRP A 106 12.50 -12.03 12.20
N ASP A 107 12.45 -12.26 13.50
CA ASP A 107 12.85 -13.54 14.11
C ASP A 107 11.66 -14.44 14.49
N ASP A 108 10.46 -13.85 14.58
CA ASP A 108 9.25 -14.56 15.00
C ASP A 108 8.45 -15.18 13.83
N ALA A 109 8.81 -14.83 12.58
CA ALA A 109 8.13 -15.36 11.42
C ALA A 109 8.31 -16.87 11.33
N PRO A 110 7.25 -17.64 10.96
CA PRO A 110 7.31 -19.08 10.89
C PRO A 110 8.49 -19.59 10.06
N GLU A 111 9.26 -20.50 10.60
CA GLU A 111 10.33 -21.16 9.88
C GLU A 111 9.75 -22.18 8.90
N GLY A 112 10.28 -22.17 7.67
CA GLY A 112 9.88 -23.11 6.63
C GLY A 112 9.40 -22.44 5.36
N GLY A 113 10.21 -22.55 4.36
CA GLY A 113 10.13 -22.08 2.96
C GLY A 113 8.89 -21.32 2.52
N ALA A 114 7.77 -22.00 2.35
CA ALA A 114 6.55 -21.39 1.81
C ALA A 114 5.83 -20.47 2.81
N TRP A 115 5.73 -20.87 4.07
CA TRP A 115 5.06 -20.09 5.12
C TRP A 115 5.81 -18.79 5.43
N HIS A 116 7.12 -18.86 5.50
CA HIS A 116 7.98 -17.71 5.72
C HIS A 116 7.80 -16.64 4.63
N LYS A 117 7.84 -17.06 3.37
CA LYS A 117 7.60 -16.15 2.24
C LYS A 117 6.18 -15.60 2.23
N GLY A 118 5.20 -16.48 2.46
CA GLY A 118 3.79 -16.10 2.50
C GLY A 118 3.50 -15.04 3.53
N TYR A 119 4.07 -15.14 4.71
CA TYR A 119 3.91 -14.18 5.79
C TYR A 119 4.37 -12.76 5.38
N PHE A 120 5.59 -12.64 4.86
CA PHE A 120 6.11 -11.34 4.42
C PHE A 120 5.41 -10.80 3.17
N ALA A 121 5.00 -11.67 2.25
CA ALA A 121 4.20 -11.27 1.10
C ALA A 121 2.84 -10.71 1.52
N LEU A 122 2.16 -11.33 2.49
CA LEU A 122 0.89 -10.86 3.03
C LEU A 122 1.02 -9.51 3.74
N LEU A 123 2.09 -9.28 4.50
CA LEU A 123 2.36 -7.97 5.10
C LEU A 123 2.52 -6.87 4.05
N LEU A 124 3.21 -7.17 2.95
CA LEU A 124 3.37 -6.23 1.84
C LEU A 124 2.04 -6.00 1.09
N VAL A 125 1.21 -7.02 0.90
CA VAL A 125 -0.10 -6.90 0.24
C VAL A 125 -1.06 -6.07 1.09
N LEU A 126 -0.95 -6.13 2.41
CA LEU A 126 -1.78 -5.34 3.32
C LEU A 126 -1.60 -3.83 3.10
N LEU A 127 -0.38 -3.38 2.86
CA LEU A 127 -0.05 -1.95 2.74
C LEU A 127 -0.81 -1.23 1.61
N PRO A 128 -0.83 -1.72 0.35
CA PRO A 128 -1.57 -1.05 -0.71
C PRO A 128 -3.08 -1.03 -0.47
N PHE A 129 -3.65 -2.05 0.15
CA PHE A 129 -5.07 -2.05 0.50
C PHE A 129 -5.38 -1.05 1.61
N MET A 130 -4.51 -0.88 2.60
CA MET A 130 -4.65 0.19 3.60
C MET A 130 -4.60 1.57 2.96
N ILE A 131 -3.67 1.81 2.04
CA ILE A 131 -3.58 3.07 1.28
C ILE A 131 -4.88 3.28 0.49
N GLY A 132 -5.36 2.26 -0.20
CA GLY A 132 -6.61 2.31 -0.96
C GLY A 132 -7.83 2.64 -0.09
N VAL A 133 -7.94 2.05 1.09
CA VAL A 133 -9.03 2.34 2.04
C VAL A 133 -9.00 3.79 2.51
N PHE A 134 -7.82 4.33 2.81
CA PHE A 134 -7.71 5.71 3.28
C PHE A 134 -7.84 6.76 2.17
N ALA A 135 -7.51 6.40 0.94
CA ALA A 135 -7.51 7.32 -0.21
C ALA A 135 -8.77 7.24 -1.07
N ALA A 136 -9.58 6.18 -0.98
CA ALA A 136 -10.76 6.01 -1.81
C ALA A 136 -11.79 7.12 -1.57
N THR A 137 -12.20 7.79 -2.65
CA THR A 137 -13.25 8.82 -2.65
C THR A 137 -14.56 8.31 -3.24
N ASP A 138 -14.57 7.11 -3.82
CA ASP A 138 -15.75 6.39 -4.28
C ASP A 138 -16.14 5.32 -3.26
N VAL A 139 -17.42 5.26 -2.91
CA VAL A 139 -17.93 4.33 -1.87
C VAL A 139 -17.74 2.87 -2.26
N PHE A 140 -17.96 2.54 -3.53
CA PHE A 140 -17.80 1.17 -4.02
C PHE A 140 -16.32 0.77 -4.04
N LEU A 141 -15.46 1.66 -4.47
CA LEU A 141 -14.00 1.44 -4.45
C LEU A 141 -13.49 1.26 -3.02
N PHE A 142 -13.95 2.09 -2.09
CA PHE A 142 -13.66 1.94 -0.66
C PHE A 142 -14.05 0.55 -0.14
N TYR A 143 -15.26 0.11 -0.48
CA TYR A 143 -15.75 -1.22 -0.08
C TYR A 143 -14.87 -2.34 -0.65
N VAL A 144 -14.50 -2.27 -1.91
CA VAL A 144 -13.62 -3.26 -2.56
C VAL A 144 -12.25 -3.32 -1.86
N PHE A 145 -11.63 -2.19 -1.58
CA PHE A 145 -10.35 -2.15 -0.86
C PHE A 145 -10.47 -2.66 0.57
N PHE A 146 -11.55 -2.31 1.26
CA PHE A 146 -11.81 -2.76 2.61
C PHE A 146 -11.98 -4.29 2.67
N GLU A 147 -12.77 -4.86 1.80
CA GLU A 147 -12.95 -6.31 1.70
C GLU A 147 -11.64 -7.02 1.28
N ALA A 148 -10.90 -6.45 0.33
CA ALA A 148 -9.62 -7.00 -0.08
C ALA A 148 -8.57 -6.96 1.05
N MET A 149 -8.61 -5.94 1.91
CA MET A 149 -7.72 -5.83 3.08
C MET A 149 -7.96 -6.95 4.09
N LEU A 150 -9.18 -7.45 4.20
CA LEU A 150 -9.50 -8.53 5.15
C LEU A 150 -8.81 -9.85 4.76
N ILE A 151 -8.51 -10.08 3.49
CA ILE A 151 -7.87 -11.31 3.02
C ILE A 151 -6.47 -11.50 3.67
N PRO A 152 -5.51 -10.55 3.55
CA PRO A 152 -4.22 -10.69 4.21
C PRO A 152 -4.31 -10.66 5.74
N VAL A 153 -5.29 -9.97 6.32
CA VAL A 153 -5.49 -9.94 7.77
C VAL A 153 -5.99 -11.29 8.28
N TYR A 154 -6.83 -11.98 7.53
CA TYR A 154 -7.36 -13.29 7.89
C TYR A 154 -6.28 -14.39 7.88
N PHE A 155 -5.38 -14.32 6.93
CA PHE A 155 -4.24 -15.24 6.84
C PHE A 155 -3.05 -14.68 7.64
#